data_1a05836ff5338b6133600ae8340b2a89
#
_entry.id   1a05836ff5338b6133600ae8340b2a89
#
_cell.length_a   1.000
_cell.length_b   1.000
_cell.length_c   1.000
_cell.angle_alpha   90.00
_cell.angle_beta   90.00
_cell.angle_gamma   90.00
#
_symmetry.space_group_name_H-M   'P 1'
#
loop_
_entity.id
_entity.type
_entity.pdbx_description
1 polymer ?
#
loop_
_entity_poly.entity_id
_entity_poly.type
_entity_poly.pdbx_seq_one_letter_code
_entity_poly.pdbx_strand_id
1 'polypeptide(L)'
;MNLTGSKKTLALAGVICGLVAACLAYFGNPANMAFCIACFIRDTAGAMGMHQAEAVMYARPEIIGLVLGAFIISIATKEFRSTGGSSPMIRFVLGVIIMIGALVFLGCPLRMVLRMSAGDLNAWVALIGFILGVATGVFALKQGFSLGRAQATTKASGAVLPVIVVGILILLTCTSLLKVSAAGPGSLH
;
A
#
# COMPACT_ATOMS: atom_id res chain seq x y z
N MET A 1 -28.08 8.05 3.19
CA MET A 1 -26.70 8.33 3.63
C MET A 1 -26.43 9.81 3.37
N ASN A 2 -26.25 10.62 4.45
CA ASN A 2 -26.07 12.08 4.33
C ASN A 2 -24.72 12.40 3.68
N LEU A 3 -24.74 12.78 2.41
CA LEU A 3 -23.54 13.10 1.60
C LEU A 3 -22.69 14.24 2.23
N THR A 4 -23.31 15.14 2.98
CA THR A 4 -22.60 16.24 3.65
C THR A 4 -21.80 15.78 4.87
N GLY A 5 -22.31 14.82 5.65
CA GLY A 5 -21.58 14.19 6.75
C GLY A 5 -20.39 13.37 6.22
N SER A 6 -20.58 12.67 5.11
CA SER A 6 -19.53 11.89 4.46
C SER A 6 -18.36 12.77 3.98
N LYS A 7 -18.61 13.97 3.43
CA LYS A 7 -17.54 14.88 2.97
C LYS A 7 -16.69 15.41 4.12
N LYS A 8 -17.30 15.79 5.23
CA LYS A 8 -16.58 16.27 6.43
C LYS A 8 -15.73 15.15 7.04
N THR A 9 -16.28 13.94 7.14
CA THR A 9 -15.55 12.77 7.64
C THR A 9 -14.37 12.42 6.75
N LEU A 10 -14.56 12.50 5.43
CA LEU A 10 -13.48 12.25 4.46
C LEU A 10 -12.36 13.30 4.56
N ALA A 11 -12.74 14.58 4.69
CA ALA A 11 -11.76 15.66 4.87
C ALA A 11 -10.98 15.50 6.18
N LEU A 12 -11.67 15.17 7.28
CA LEU A 12 -11.03 14.92 8.57
C LEU A 12 -10.06 13.73 8.50
N ALA A 13 -10.47 12.64 7.87
CA ALA A 13 -9.60 11.49 7.66
C ALA A 13 -8.35 11.86 6.86
N GLY A 14 -8.50 12.67 5.80
CA GLY A 14 -7.37 13.18 5.01
C GLY A 14 -6.39 14.02 5.85
N VAL A 15 -6.91 14.92 6.69
CA VAL A 15 -6.07 15.72 7.60
C VAL A 15 -5.32 14.83 8.60
N ILE A 16 -6.00 13.87 9.22
CA ILE A 16 -5.36 12.93 10.16
C ILE A 16 -4.26 12.12 9.46
N CYS A 17 -4.53 11.58 8.26
CA CYS A 17 -3.52 10.86 7.48
C CYS A 17 -2.33 11.75 7.13
N GLY A 18 -2.57 13.00 6.75
CA GLY A 18 -1.50 13.96 6.46
C GLY A 18 -0.63 14.26 7.67
N LEU A 19 -1.23 14.48 8.85
CA LEU A 19 -0.51 14.69 10.09
C LEU A 19 0.31 13.46 10.50
N VAL A 20 -0.27 12.26 10.39
CA VAL A 20 0.45 11.01 10.69
C VAL A 20 1.62 10.82 9.72
N ALA A 21 1.46 11.14 8.43
CA ALA A 21 2.55 11.08 7.45
C ALA A 21 3.69 12.04 7.80
N ALA A 22 3.37 13.25 8.25
CA ALA A 22 4.36 14.23 8.71
C ALA A 22 5.08 13.77 9.98
N CYS A 23 4.35 13.22 10.94
CA CYS A 23 4.93 12.63 12.15
C CYS A 23 5.88 11.47 11.83
N LEU A 24 5.47 10.56 10.94
CA LEU A 24 6.32 9.44 10.51
C LEU A 24 7.63 9.94 9.87
N ALA A 25 7.57 10.98 9.03
CA ALA A 25 8.76 11.58 8.45
C ALA A 25 9.67 12.21 9.53
N TYR A 26 9.08 12.85 10.54
CA TYR A 26 9.82 13.41 11.67
C TYR A 26 10.53 12.32 12.50
N PHE A 27 9.93 11.16 12.68
CA PHE A 27 10.50 10.01 13.39
C PHE A 27 11.45 9.14 12.55
N GLY A 28 11.90 9.62 11.39
CA GLY A 28 12.94 8.95 10.60
C GLY A 28 12.44 8.10 9.44
N ASN A 29 11.13 8.09 9.14
CA ASN A 29 10.65 7.47 7.92
C ASN A 29 11.15 8.27 6.71
N PRO A 30 11.62 7.62 5.62
CA PRO A 30 12.11 8.31 4.45
C PRO A 30 11.10 9.33 3.92
N ALA A 31 11.59 10.52 3.55
CA ALA A 31 10.76 11.60 3.03
C ALA A 31 9.86 11.12 1.90
N ASN A 32 8.59 11.53 1.94
CA ASN A 32 7.57 11.23 0.94
C ASN A 32 7.25 9.72 0.78
N MET A 33 7.60 8.88 1.72
CA MET A 33 7.32 7.44 1.64
C MET A 33 6.16 6.96 2.52
N ALA A 34 5.91 7.56 3.67
CA ALA A 34 4.85 7.23 4.64
C ALA A 34 4.07 5.93 4.35
N PHE A 35 2.86 6.00 3.82
CA PHE A 35 1.98 4.85 3.57
C PHE A 35 2.16 4.22 2.17
N CYS A 36 3.36 4.18 1.62
CA CYS A 36 3.60 3.63 0.30
C CYS A 36 3.59 2.10 0.29
N ILE A 37 2.50 1.50 -0.23
CA ILE A 37 2.32 0.04 -0.28
C ILE A 37 3.31 -0.62 -1.27
N ALA A 38 3.58 0.00 -2.42
CA ALA A 38 4.58 -0.52 -3.36
C ALA A 38 5.99 -0.53 -2.73
N CYS A 39 6.31 0.50 -1.93
CA CYS A 39 7.56 0.54 -1.19
C CYS A 39 7.62 -0.56 -0.13
N PHE A 40 6.51 -0.86 0.55
CA PHE A 40 6.46 -1.95 1.52
C PHE A 40 6.84 -3.30 0.91
N ILE A 41 6.28 -3.64 -0.25
CA ILE A 41 6.60 -4.90 -0.95
C ILE A 41 8.08 -4.94 -1.34
N ARG A 42 8.59 -3.85 -1.93
CA ARG A 42 10.00 -3.73 -2.31
C ARG A 42 10.93 -3.86 -1.10
N ASP A 43 10.64 -3.10 -0.04
CA ASP A 43 11.51 -3.00 1.13
C ASP A 43 11.51 -4.32 1.92
N THR A 44 10.34 -5.00 2.00
CA THR A 44 10.23 -6.35 2.56
C THR A 44 11.02 -7.36 1.75
N ALA A 45 10.95 -7.32 0.43
CA ALA A 45 11.77 -8.17 -0.45
C ALA A 45 13.28 -7.92 -0.23
N GLY A 46 13.68 -6.67 0.00
CA GLY A 46 15.05 -6.32 0.38
C GLY A 46 15.45 -6.88 1.74
N ALA A 47 14.59 -6.78 2.76
CA ALA A 47 14.81 -7.36 4.08
C ALA A 47 14.97 -8.89 4.03
N MET A 48 14.30 -9.54 3.07
CA MET A 48 14.46 -10.97 2.77
C MET A 48 15.72 -11.30 1.94
N GLY A 49 16.50 -10.29 1.54
CA GLY A 49 17.73 -10.46 0.78
C GLY A 49 17.56 -10.64 -0.73
N MET A 50 16.36 -10.36 -1.27
CA MET A 50 16.08 -10.49 -2.71
C MET A 50 16.73 -9.39 -3.57
N HIS A 51 17.18 -8.30 -2.95
CA HIS A 51 17.97 -7.25 -3.59
C HIS A 51 18.96 -6.66 -2.59
N GLN A 52 19.92 -5.86 -3.07
CA GLN A 52 21.03 -5.32 -2.25
C GLN A 52 21.03 -3.78 -2.20
N ALA A 53 19.89 -3.14 -2.38
CA ALA A 53 19.77 -1.70 -2.26
C ALA A 53 19.66 -1.31 -0.77
N GLU A 54 20.79 -1.08 -0.11
CA GLU A 54 20.90 -0.90 1.34
C GLU A 54 19.88 0.07 1.95
N ALA A 55 19.64 1.22 1.32
CA ALA A 55 18.72 2.24 1.81
C ALA A 55 17.25 1.78 1.94
N VAL A 56 16.90 0.65 1.36
CA VAL A 56 15.51 0.13 1.29
C VAL A 56 15.40 -1.34 1.70
N MET A 57 16.40 -1.86 2.44
CA MET A 57 16.43 -3.21 2.97
C MET A 57 15.91 -3.23 4.41
N TYR A 58 14.63 -2.94 4.61
CA TYR A 58 14.00 -3.00 5.93
C TYR A 58 12.50 -3.26 5.80
N ALA A 59 11.92 -3.92 6.79
CA ALA A 59 10.46 -4.12 6.81
C ALA A 59 9.78 -2.94 7.51
N ARG A 60 8.69 -2.46 6.92
CA ARG A 60 7.99 -1.24 7.35
C ARG A 60 6.91 -1.53 8.37
N PRO A 61 7.10 -1.17 9.65
CA PRO A 61 6.10 -1.41 10.70
C PRO A 61 4.82 -0.59 10.51
N GLU A 62 4.90 0.60 9.91
CA GLU A 62 3.74 1.47 9.66
C GLU A 62 2.70 0.83 8.73
N ILE A 63 3.14 0.10 7.71
CA ILE A 63 2.22 -0.60 6.79
C ILE A 63 1.63 -1.85 7.44
N ILE A 64 2.43 -2.54 8.25
CA ILE A 64 1.94 -3.66 9.09
C ILE A 64 0.81 -3.16 9.98
N GLY A 65 1.02 -2.04 10.68
CA GLY A 65 0.01 -1.41 11.53
C GLY A 65 -1.26 -1.01 10.76
N LEU A 66 -1.10 -0.49 9.54
CA LEU A 66 -2.23 -0.11 8.68
C LEU A 66 -3.09 -1.32 8.29
N VAL A 67 -2.45 -2.42 7.87
CA VAL A 67 -3.15 -3.65 7.46
C VAL A 67 -3.87 -4.28 8.67
N LEU A 68 -3.19 -4.38 9.81
CA LEU A 68 -3.77 -4.94 11.03
C LEU A 68 -4.89 -4.06 11.58
N GLY A 69 -4.72 -2.74 11.59
CA GLY A 69 -5.74 -1.80 12.01
C GLY A 69 -7.00 -1.89 11.16
N ALA A 70 -6.86 -1.94 9.84
CA ALA A 70 -7.97 -2.12 8.92
C ALA A 70 -8.68 -3.47 9.14
N PHE A 71 -7.93 -4.54 9.38
CA PHE A 71 -8.47 -5.86 9.64
C PHE A 71 -9.25 -5.91 10.95
N ILE A 72 -8.70 -5.36 12.04
CA ILE A 72 -9.35 -5.31 13.36
C ILE A 72 -10.66 -4.52 13.26
N ILE A 73 -10.64 -3.33 12.64
CA ILE A 73 -11.85 -2.51 12.47
C ILE A 73 -12.88 -3.25 11.63
N SER A 74 -12.50 -3.88 10.53
CA SER A 74 -13.39 -4.64 9.66
C SER A 74 -14.10 -5.80 10.40
N ILE A 75 -13.40 -6.47 11.32
CA ILE A 75 -14.00 -7.51 12.18
C ILE A 75 -14.93 -6.87 13.22
N ALA A 76 -14.49 -5.80 13.87
CA ALA A 76 -15.27 -5.13 14.93
C ALA A 76 -16.58 -4.56 14.39
N THR A 77 -16.56 -4.00 13.18
CA THR A 77 -17.79 -3.46 12.52
C THR A 77 -18.61 -4.55 11.82
N LYS A 78 -18.17 -5.82 11.86
CA LYS A 78 -18.80 -6.95 11.15
C LYS A 78 -18.93 -6.75 9.63
N GLU A 79 -18.07 -5.91 9.07
CA GLU A 79 -18.01 -5.63 7.62
C GLU A 79 -17.02 -6.53 6.87
N PHE A 80 -16.35 -7.45 7.58
CA PHE A 80 -15.39 -8.35 7.00
C PHE A 80 -16.04 -9.27 5.96
N ARG A 81 -15.74 -9.03 4.69
CA ARG A 81 -16.22 -9.82 3.55
C ARG A 81 -15.04 -10.33 2.74
N SER A 82 -14.90 -11.64 2.69
CA SER A 82 -13.94 -12.28 1.79
C SER A 82 -14.59 -12.50 0.43
N THR A 83 -14.12 -11.81 -0.58
CA THR A 83 -14.62 -11.94 -1.96
C THR A 83 -13.48 -12.31 -2.89
N GLY A 84 -13.73 -13.27 -3.76
CA GLY A 84 -12.87 -13.67 -4.86
C GLY A 84 -13.58 -13.40 -6.18
N GLY A 85 -12.84 -13.17 -7.23
CA GLY A 85 -13.41 -13.01 -8.58
C GLY A 85 -12.44 -13.65 -9.57
N SER A 86 -12.40 -13.34 -10.81
CA SER A 86 -11.50 -13.76 -11.89
C SER A 86 -10.44 -14.87 -11.62
N SER A 87 -9.90 -15.48 -12.66
CA SER A 87 -8.85 -16.48 -12.57
C SER A 87 -7.64 -15.98 -11.74
N PRO A 88 -7.06 -16.79 -10.83
CA PRO A 88 -5.86 -16.45 -10.09
C PRO A 88 -4.68 -16.06 -10.99
N MET A 89 -4.55 -16.68 -12.15
CA MET A 89 -3.50 -16.38 -13.14
C MET A 89 -3.63 -14.96 -13.68
N ILE A 90 -4.82 -14.54 -14.03
CA ILE A 90 -5.08 -13.17 -14.52
C ILE A 90 -4.72 -12.15 -13.44
N ARG A 91 -5.08 -12.40 -12.18
CA ARG A 91 -4.75 -11.54 -11.04
C ARG A 91 -3.25 -11.45 -10.81
N PHE A 92 -2.54 -12.57 -10.94
CA PHE A 92 -1.09 -12.61 -10.81
C PHE A 92 -0.43 -11.74 -11.89
N VAL A 93 -0.79 -11.92 -13.15
CA VAL A 93 -0.26 -11.12 -14.27
C VAL A 93 -0.56 -9.63 -14.09
N LEU A 94 -1.79 -9.28 -13.73
CA LEU A 94 -2.16 -7.89 -13.45
C LEU A 94 -1.37 -7.32 -12.26
N GLY A 95 -1.15 -8.12 -11.21
CA GLY A 95 -0.33 -7.73 -10.07
C GLY A 95 1.11 -7.43 -10.46
N VAL A 96 1.71 -8.25 -11.31
CA VAL A 96 3.06 -8.01 -11.86
C VAL A 96 3.11 -6.71 -12.67
N ILE A 97 2.15 -6.49 -13.56
CA ILE A 97 2.05 -5.27 -14.38
C ILE A 97 1.89 -4.02 -13.48
N ILE A 98 1.01 -4.08 -12.48
CA ILE A 98 0.81 -2.99 -11.52
C ILE A 98 2.11 -2.71 -10.75
N MET A 99 2.83 -3.76 -10.33
CA MET A 99 4.08 -3.58 -9.59
C MET A 99 5.18 -2.98 -10.44
N ILE A 100 5.32 -3.41 -11.70
CA ILE A 100 6.25 -2.80 -12.66
C ILE A 100 5.89 -1.32 -12.86
N GLY A 101 4.60 -1.01 -13.09
CA GLY A 101 4.14 0.37 -13.21
C GLY A 101 4.43 1.21 -11.97
N ALA A 102 4.21 0.67 -10.77
CA ALA A 102 4.50 1.35 -9.52
C ALA A 102 6.00 1.60 -9.30
N LEU A 103 6.87 0.70 -9.76
CA LEU A 103 8.33 0.88 -9.69
C LEU A 103 8.81 1.97 -10.65
N VAL A 104 8.29 1.99 -11.89
CA VAL A 104 8.59 3.05 -12.88
C VAL A 104 8.08 4.40 -12.39
N PHE A 105 6.91 4.43 -11.79
CA PHE A 105 6.26 5.62 -11.23
C PHE A 105 6.93 6.12 -9.92
N LEU A 106 7.87 5.34 -9.38
CA LEU A 106 8.55 5.56 -8.09
C LEU A 106 7.61 5.57 -6.88
N GLY A 107 6.56 4.76 -6.91
CA GLY A 107 5.69 4.55 -5.77
C GLY A 107 4.22 4.31 -6.13
N CYS A 108 3.37 4.22 -5.13
CA CYS A 108 1.92 4.12 -5.30
C CYS A 108 1.28 5.51 -5.42
N PRO A 109 -0.01 5.63 -5.83
CA PRO A 109 -0.70 6.91 -5.92
C PRO A 109 -0.69 7.73 -4.63
N LEU A 110 -0.68 7.11 -3.45
CA LEU A 110 -0.54 7.82 -2.17
C LEU A 110 0.81 8.54 -2.05
N ARG A 111 1.88 7.87 -2.45
CA ARG A 111 3.21 8.51 -2.49
C ARG A 111 3.27 9.63 -3.51
N MET A 112 2.58 9.51 -4.64
CA MET A 112 2.47 10.58 -5.63
C MET A 112 1.90 11.86 -4.99
N VAL A 113 0.80 11.74 -4.23
CA VAL A 113 0.18 12.88 -3.54
C VAL A 113 1.15 13.53 -2.55
N LEU A 114 1.89 12.73 -1.77
CA LEU A 114 2.91 13.23 -0.84
C LEU A 114 4.05 13.96 -1.59
N ARG A 115 4.50 13.43 -2.72
CA ARG A 115 5.53 14.06 -3.55
C ARG A 115 5.05 15.37 -4.18
N MET A 116 3.79 15.41 -4.62
CA MET A 116 3.16 16.63 -5.13
C MET A 116 3.13 17.73 -4.05
N SER A 117 2.75 17.38 -2.82
CA SER A 117 2.74 18.32 -1.69
C SER A 117 4.13 18.81 -1.31
N ALA A 118 5.17 18.02 -1.58
CA ALA A 118 6.57 18.38 -1.39
C ALA A 118 7.17 19.19 -2.54
N GLY A 119 6.39 19.52 -3.59
CA GLY A 119 6.83 20.34 -4.72
C GLY A 119 7.57 19.57 -5.82
N ASP A 120 7.51 18.24 -5.86
CA ASP A 120 8.14 17.44 -6.91
C ASP A 120 7.37 17.53 -8.23
N LEU A 121 7.95 18.20 -9.22
CA LEU A 121 7.36 18.37 -10.54
C LEU A 121 7.14 17.05 -11.30
N ASN A 122 7.99 16.04 -11.08
CA ASN A 122 7.81 14.73 -11.68
C ASN A 122 6.51 14.05 -11.21
N ALA A 123 6.07 14.34 -9.98
CA ALA A 123 4.80 13.83 -9.48
C ALA A 123 3.58 14.42 -10.20
N TRP A 124 3.68 15.66 -10.70
CA TRP A 124 2.63 16.28 -11.51
C TRP A 124 2.52 15.63 -12.90
N VAL A 125 3.67 15.35 -13.54
CA VAL A 125 3.68 14.59 -14.81
C VAL A 125 3.11 13.19 -14.60
N ALA A 126 3.47 12.56 -13.51
CA ALA A 126 2.96 11.27 -13.11
C ALA A 126 1.43 11.28 -12.89
N LEU A 127 0.86 12.36 -12.33
CA LEU A 127 -0.58 12.55 -12.19
C LEU A 127 -1.30 12.51 -13.54
N ILE A 128 -0.73 13.15 -14.56
CA ILE A 128 -1.32 13.12 -15.92
C ILE A 128 -1.37 11.69 -16.42
N GLY A 129 -0.27 10.93 -16.31
CA GLY A 129 -0.23 9.51 -16.67
C GLY A 129 -1.26 8.66 -15.91
N PHE A 130 -1.43 8.93 -14.61
CA PHE A 130 -2.41 8.26 -13.77
C PHE A 130 -3.84 8.55 -14.24
N ILE A 131 -4.18 9.80 -14.52
CA ILE A 131 -5.50 10.21 -15.03
C ILE A 131 -5.78 9.53 -16.38
N LEU A 132 -4.82 9.52 -17.30
CA LEU A 132 -4.97 8.85 -18.60
C LEU A 132 -5.16 7.34 -18.43
N GLY A 133 -4.43 6.71 -17.53
CA GLY A 133 -4.58 5.27 -17.22
C GLY A 133 -5.97 4.96 -16.68
N VAL A 134 -6.47 5.76 -15.74
CA VAL A 134 -7.83 5.61 -15.19
C VAL A 134 -8.89 5.84 -16.27
N ALA A 135 -8.72 6.87 -17.10
CA ALA A 135 -9.64 7.15 -18.22
C ALA A 135 -9.71 5.98 -19.20
N THR A 136 -8.57 5.40 -19.57
CA THR A 136 -8.49 4.21 -20.43
C THR A 136 -9.21 3.02 -19.79
N GLY A 137 -9.00 2.80 -18.48
CA GLY A 137 -9.70 1.75 -17.74
C GLY A 137 -11.22 1.94 -17.73
N VAL A 138 -11.69 3.17 -17.47
CA VAL A 138 -13.13 3.51 -17.52
C VAL A 138 -13.70 3.32 -18.92
N PHE A 139 -12.95 3.70 -19.95
CA PHE A 139 -13.35 3.47 -21.34
C PHE A 139 -13.52 1.98 -21.65
N ALA A 140 -12.54 1.14 -21.25
CA ALA A 140 -12.61 -0.31 -21.44
C ALA A 140 -13.83 -0.93 -20.72
N LEU A 141 -14.12 -0.48 -19.49
CA LEU A 141 -15.31 -0.91 -18.74
C LEU A 141 -16.61 -0.53 -19.46
N LYS A 142 -16.68 0.68 -20.04
CA LYS A 142 -17.84 1.13 -20.84
C LYS A 142 -18.02 0.30 -22.13
N GLN A 143 -16.94 -0.20 -22.69
CA GLN A 143 -16.96 -1.11 -23.86
C GLN A 143 -17.35 -2.55 -23.49
N GLY A 144 -17.73 -2.82 -22.24
CA GLY A 144 -18.18 -4.13 -21.78
C GLY A 144 -17.07 -5.06 -21.28
N PHE A 145 -15.84 -4.55 -21.11
CA PHE A 145 -14.78 -5.33 -20.48
C PHE A 145 -15.15 -5.69 -19.04
N SER A 146 -15.12 -6.97 -18.72
CA SER A 146 -15.41 -7.47 -17.38
C SER A 146 -14.51 -8.65 -17.02
N LEU A 147 -13.90 -8.60 -15.85
CA LEU A 147 -13.13 -9.71 -15.28
C LEU A 147 -14.00 -10.74 -14.55
N GLY A 148 -15.33 -10.64 -14.68
CA GLY A 148 -16.30 -11.46 -13.98
C GLY A 148 -16.74 -10.85 -12.64
N ARG A 149 -17.84 -11.39 -12.10
CA ARG A 149 -18.40 -10.93 -10.82
C ARG A 149 -17.58 -11.47 -9.65
N ALA A 150 -17.40 -10.65 -8.62
CA ALA A 150 -16.85 -11.10 -7.36
C ALA A 150 -17.82 -12.08 -6.69
N GLN A 151 -17.29 -13.22 -6.24
CA GLN A 151 -18.04 -14.25 -5.51
C GLN A 151 -17.56 -14.27 -4.06
N ALA A 152 -18.45 -14.61 -3.14
CA ALA A 152 -18.07 -14.82 -1.76
C ALA A 152 -17.15 -16.03 -1.65
N THR A 153 -16.00 -15.84 -1.02
CA THR A 153 -15.04 -16.91 -0.73
C THR A 153 -15.00 -17.21 0.75
N THR A 154 -14.33 -18.29 1.13
CA THR A 154 -14.18 -18.67 2.55
C THR A 154 -13.52 -17.53 3.34
N LYS A 155 -13.98 -17.29 4.56
CA LYS A 155 -13.40 -16.28 5.46
C LYS A 155 -11.89 -16.48 5.67
N ALA A 156 -11.43 -17.72 5.64
CA ALA A 156 -10.02 -18.06 5.73
C ALA A 156 -9.18 -17.44 4.61
N SER A 157 -9.70 -17.39 3.38
CA SER A 157 -9.00 -16.76 2.24
C SER A 157 -8.77 -15.25 2.46
N GLY A 158 -9.70 -14.55 3.11
CA GLY A 158 -9.54 -13.14 3.44
C GLY A 158 -8.56 -12.86 4.59
N ALA A 159 -8.35 -13.87 5.47
CA ALA A 159 -7.43 -13.75 6.60
C ALA A 159 -5.96 -14.03 6.24
N VAL A 160 -5.67 -14.55 5.03
CA VAL A 160 -4.30 -14.92 4.62
C VAL A 160 -3.35 -13.73 4.69
N LEU A 161 -3.73 -12.58 4.14
CA LEU A 161 -2.87 -11.40 4.15
C LEU A 161 -2.57 -10.88 5.56
N PRO A 162 -3.55 -10.67 6.46
CA PRO A 162 -3.30 -10.32 7.85
C PRO A 162 -2.38 -11.32 8.57
N VAL A 163 -2.55 -12.63 8.35
CA VAL A 163 -1.71 -13.67 8.96
C VAL A 163 -0.27 -13.56 8.48
N ILE A 164 -0.03 -13.34 7.18
CA ILE A 164 1.32 -13.12 6.63
C ILE A 164 1.95 -11.87 7.26
N VAL A 165 1.18 -10.79 7.39
CA VAL A 165 1.66 -9.53 7.98
C VAL A 165 2.01 -9.70 9.46
N VAL A 166 1.21 -10.46 10.22
CA VAL A 166 1.55 -10.82 11.62
C VAL A 166 2.81 -11.69 11.66
N GLY A 167 2.95 -12.64 10.74
CA GLY A 167 4.17 -13.45 10.63
C GLY A 167 5.42 -12.59 10.40
N ILE A 168 5.35 -11.63 9.49
CA ILE A 168 6.44 -10.66 9.24
C ILE A 168 6.73 -9.84 10.50
N LEU A 169 5.71 -9.38 11.23
CA LEU A 169 5.87 -8.64 12.48
C LEU A 169 6.60 -9.47 13.54
N ILE A 170 6.22 -10.74 13.71
CA ILE A 170 6.87 -11.66 14.63
C ILE A 170 8.34 -11.88 14.22
N LEU A 171 8.60 -12.09 12.94
CA LEU A 171 9.97 -12.21 12.42
C LEU A 171 10.82 -10.98 12.69
N LEU A 172 10.24 -9.79 12.56
CA LEU A 172 10.91 -8.53 12.87
C LEU A 172 11.25 -8.36 14.35
N THR A 173 10.33 -8.79 15.23
CA THR A 173 10.49 -8.56 16.68
C THR A 173 11.24 -9.66 17.39
N CYS A 174 11.14 -10.93 16.94
CA CYS A 174 11.66 -12.09 17.64
C CYS A 174 12.93 -12.67 17.01
N THR A 175 13.27 -12.30 15.78
CA THR A 175 14.44 -12.87 15.08
C THR A 175 15.23 -11.82 14.33
N SER A 176 16.56 -11.97 14.33
CA SER A 176 17.49 -11.21 13.47
C SER A 176 17.55 -11.76 12.02
N LEU A 177 16.56 -12.57 11.62
CA LEU A 177 16.53 -13.21 10.29
C LEU A 177 16.30 -12.20 9.15
N LEU A 178 15.57 -11.12 9.43
CA LEU A 178 15.39 -10.05 8.47
C LEU A 178 16.58 -9.08 8.58
N LYS A 179 17.29 -8.91 7.48
CA LYS A 179 18.39 -7.95 7.41
C LYS A 179 17.81 -6.53 7.52
N VAL A 180 18.15 -5.83 8.60
CA VAL A 180 17.95 -4.40 8.69
C VAL A 180 19.29 -3.77 8.35
N SER A 181 19.34 -3.04 7.23
CA SER A 181 20.57 -2.34 6.85
C SER A 181 20.86 -1.21 7.83
N ALA A 182 22.13 -1.05 8.22
CA ALA A 182 22.59 0.07 9.03
C ALA A 182 22.37 1.45 8.37
N ALA A 183 22.18 1.48 7.05
CA ALA A 183 21.84 2.67 6.28
C ALA A 183 20.31 2.91 6.14
N GLY A 184 19.49 2.01 6.67
CA GLY A 184 18.03 2.13 6.61
C GLY A 184 17.48 3.10 7.67
N PRO A 185 16.28 3.65 7.46
CA PRO A 185 15.68 4.64 8.38
C PRO A 185 15.28 4.09 9.76
N GLY A 186 15.56 2.85 10.05
CA GLY A 186 15.37 2.23 11.38
C GLY A 186 16.64 2.09 12.21
N SER A 187 17.79 2.49 11.70
CA SER A 187 19.01 2.60 12.51
C SER A 187 18.91 3.85 13.38
N LEU A 188 18.27 3.73 14.53
CA LEU A 188 18.40 4.71 15.59
C LEU A 188 19.87 4.64 16.07
N HIS A 189 20.64 5.65 15.69
CA HIS A 189 21.91 5.95 16.33
C HIS A 189 21.65 6.63 17.66
#